data_f9ee9599d94fa41bcb9181b7d18b43bd
#
_entry.id   f9ee9599d94fa41bcb9181b7d18b43bd
#
_cell.length_a   1.000
_cell.length_b   1.000
_cell.length_c   1.000
_cell.angle_alpha   90.00
_cell.angle_beta   90.00
_cell.angle_gamma   90.00
#
_symmetry.space_group_name_H-M   'P 1'
#
loop_
_entity.id
_entity.type
_entity.pdbx_description
1 polymer ?
#
loop_
_entity_poly.entity_id
_entity_poly.type
_entity_poly.pdbx_seq_one_letter_code
_entity_poly.pdbx_strand_id
1 'polypeptide(L)'
;MRKLSLLTMVIALAAASTSLAQGPGAEPVEPFKVGTFDIHGVPHVGVVLRDSLVIDIEVANMALEANPEYPHVPMPEDMLELIGRYEYGLRYRLYEIVNDTIGNNRLAGSSRADYVYDVSELRIRPPIMYPGKMMNAAVNFY
;
A
#
# COMPACT_ATOMS: atom_id res chain seq x y z
N MET A 1 -10.24 48.81 -48.71
CA MET A 1 -10.96 47.76 -47.98
C MET A 1 -9.95 46.89 -47.25
N ARG A 2 -9.79 47.14 -45.94
CA ARG A 2 -8.81 46.44 -45.07
C ARG A 2 -9.52 45.27 -44.41
N LYS A 3 -9.09 44.05 -44.70
CA LYS A 3 -9.56 42.85 -44.00
C LYS A 3 -8.80 42.73 -42.67
N LEU A 4 -9.52 42.86 -41.55
CA LEU A 4 -9.02 42.62 -40.20
C LEU A 4 -9.08 41.10 -39.94
N SER A 5 -7.92 40.50 -39.76
CA SER A 5 -7.81 39.05 -39.41
C SER A 5 -7.80 38.97 -37.89
N LEU A 6 -8.88 38.42 -37.30
CA LEU A 6 -8.94 38.09 -35.87
C LEU A 6 -8.14 36.80 -35.60
N LEU A 7 -7.01 37.00 -34.93
CA LEU A 7 -6.19 35.86 -34.42
C LEU A 7 -6.76 35.45 -33.06
N THR A 8 -7.51 34.36 -33.03
CA THR A 8 -8.05 33.81 -31.79
C THR A 8 -6.93 33.01 -31.08
N MET A 9 -6.40 33.60 -30.01
CA MET A 9 -5.40 32.95 -29.16
C MET A 9 -6.10 32.00 -28.18
N VAL A 10 -6.03 30.69 -28.41
CA VAL A 10 -6.50 29.67 -27.49
C VAL A 10 -5.45 29.49 -26.39
N ILE A 11 -5.72 29.96 -25.21
CA ILE A 11 -4.89 29.72 -24.02
C ILE A 11 -5.29 28.32 -23.48
N ALA A 12 -4.47 27.32 -23.72
CA ALA A 12 -4.58 26.03 -23.08
C ALA A 12 -4.10 26.15 -21.63
N LEU A 13 -5.05 26.16 -20.69
CA LEU A 13 -4.78 26.11 -19.27
C LEU A 13 -4.37 24.67 -18.91
N ALA A 14 -3.08 24.39 -18.87
CA ALA A 14 -2.55 23.12 -18.35
C ALA A 14 -2.80 23.11 -16.82
N ALA A 15 -3.78 22.34 -16.38
CA ALA A 15 -3.94 22.00 -14.98
C ALA A 15 -2.76 21.11 -14.55
N ALA A 16 -1.73 21.72 -13.98
CA ALA A 16 -0.69 20.99 -13.28
C ALA A 16 -1.32 20.38 -12.01
N SER A 17 -1.56 19.08 -12.03
CA SER A 17 -1.89 18.32 -10.84
C SER A 17 -0.66 18.34 -9.93
N THR A 18 -0.64 19.26 -8.96
CA THR A 18 0.34 19.22 -7.89
C THR A 18 0.03 18.00 -7.02
N SER A 19 0.74 16.90 -7.27
CA SER A 19 0.83 15.83 -6.29
C SER A 19 1.47 16.44 -5.04
N LEU A 20 0.63 16.69 -4.02
CA LEU A 20 1.13 17.05 -2.70
C LEU A 20 1.83 15.80 -2.17
N ALA A 21 3.15 15.81 -2.13
CA ALA A 21 3.91 14.84 -1.39
C ALA A 21 3.41 14.91 0.06
N GLN A 22 2.72 13.86 0.51
CA GLN A 22 2.24 13.78 1.88
C GLN A 22 3.48 13.58 2.77
N GLY A 23 3.67 14.47 3.73
CA GLY A 23 4.80 14.39 4.67
C GLY A 23 4.72 13.15 5.57
N PRO A 24 5.81 12.80 6.26
CA PRO A 24 5.86 11.69 7.20
C PRO A 24 4.72 11.77 8.23
N GLY A 25 3.95 10.69 8.37
CA GLY A 25 2.84 10.61 9.31
C GLY A 25 1.46 11.01 8.75
N ALA A 26 1.34 11.26 7.45
CA ALA A 26 0.03 11.45 6.82
C ALA A 26 -0.83 10.19 6.94
N GLU A 27 -2.13 10.38 7.22
CA GLU A 27 -3.11 9.28 7.22
C GLU A 27 -3.16 8.61 5.82
N PRO A 28 -3.52 7.31 5.74
CA PRO A 28 -3.63 6.63 4.47
C PRO A 28 -4.79 7.22 3.64
N VAL A 29 -4.57 7.42 2.35
CA VAL A 29 -5.58 7.96 1.43
C VAL A 29 -6.77 7.03 1.24
N GLU A 30 -6.60 5.73 1.49
CA GLU A 30 -7.66 4.72 1.51
C GLU A 30 -7.49 3.82 2.75
N PRO A 31 -8.59 3.35 3.35
CA PRO A 31 -8.52 2.36 4.42
C PRO A 31 -7.99 1.04 3.90
N PHE A 32 -7.23 0.33 4.72
CA PHE A 32 -6.65 -0.96 4.38
C PHE A 32 -6.82 -1.98 5.52
N LYS A 33 -6.64 -3.25 5.19
CA LYS A 33 -6.53 -4.35 6.12
C LYS A 33 -5.13 -4.95 6.01
N VAL A 34 -4.75 -5.79 6.95
CA VAL A 34 -3.50 -6.55 6.87
C VAL A 34 -3.79 -8.04 6.96
N GLY A 35 -2.99 -8.85 6.30
CA GLY A 35 -3.14 -10.30 6.28
C GLY A 35 -1.84 -11.02 5.97
N THR A 36 -1.85 -12.35 6.11
CA THR A 36 -0.74 -13.22 5.74
C THR A 36 -1.12 -13.99 4.48
N PHE A 37 -0.26 -13.95 3.47
CA PHE A 37 -0.49 -14.52 2.14
C PHE A 37 0.71 -15.36 1.71
N ASP A 38 0.46 -16.46 0.98
CA ASP A 38 1.54 -17.15 0.28
C ASP A 38 1.88 -16.37 -0.99
N ILE A 39 3.08 -15.84 -1.04
CA ILE A 39 3.65 -15.20 -2.23
C ILE A 39 4.85 -16.04 -2.64
N HIS A 40 4.82 -16.59 -3.85
CA HIS A 40 5.85 -17.52 -4.36
C HIS A 40 6.15 -18.71 -3.43
N GLY A 41 5.14 -19.19 -2.67
CA GLY A 41 5.26 -20.32 -1.75
C GLY A 41 5.80 -19.98 -0.36
N VAL A 42 6.03 -18.72 -0.07
CA VAL A 42 6.49 -18.23 1.24
C VAL A 42 5.41 -17.35 1.87
N PRO A 43 5.14 -17.47 3.19
CA PRO A 43 4.22 -16.57 3.88
C PRO A 43 4.81 -15.15 3.97
N HIS A 44 4.06 -14.16 3.47
CA HIS A 44 4.37 -12.75 3.56
C HIS A 44 3.24 -11.98 4.24
N VAL A 45 3.58 -10.88 4.88
CA VAL A 45 2.59 -9.92 5.37
C VAL A 45 2.20 -9.00 4.21
N GLY A 46 0.91 -8.84 4.00
CA GLY A 46 0.38 -7.96 2.95
C GLY A 46 -0.63 -6.95 3.46
N VAL A 47 -0.64 -5.79 2.84
CA VAL A 47 -1.71 -4.79 2.96
C VAL A 47 -2.77 -5.09 1.91
N VAL A 48 -4.04 -5.17 2.35
CA VAL A 48 -5.19 -5.43 1.48
C VAL A 48 -5.92 -4.11 1.20
N LEU A 49 -6.03 -3.76 -0.08
CA LEU A 49 -6.79 -2.61 -0.55
C LEU A 49 -8.04 -3.08 -1.30
N ARG A 50 -9.16 -2.38 -1.07
CA ARG A 50 -10.44 -2.58 -1.79
C ARG A 50 -10.93 -4.03 -1.75
N ASP A 51 -10.53 -4.80 -0.74
CA ASP A 51 -10.82 -6.24 -0.58
C ASP A 51 -10.41 -7.12 -1.79
N SER A 52 -9.65 -6.60 -2.74
CA SER A 52 -9.28 -7.27 -3.99
C SER A 52 -7.79 -7.28 -4.31
N LEU A 53 -7.04 -6.34 -3.77
CA LEU A 53 -5.61 -6.19 -4.05
C LEU A 53 -4.78 -6.40 -2.79
N VAL A 54 -3.64 -7.07 -2.94
CA VAL A 54 -2.64 -7.27 -1.88
C VAL A 54 -1.35 -6.58 -2.30
N ILE A 55 -0.81 -5.76 -1.42
CA ILE A 55 0.53 -5.17 -1.54
C ILE A 55 1.46 -5.96 -0.61
N ASP A 56 2.49 -6.60 -1.15
CA ASP A 56 3.58 -7.16 -0.36
C ASP A 56 4.36 -6.02 0.29
N ILE A 57 4.28 -5.91 1.62
CA ILE A 57 4.87 -4.77 2.33
C ILE A 57 6.40 -4.76 2.31
N GLU A 58 7.04 -5.92 2.24
CA GLU A 58 8.50 -6.03 2.20
C GLU A 58 9.04 -5.46 0.88
N VAL A 59 8.52 -5.95 -0.25
CA VAL A 59 8.98 -5.52 -1.58
C VAL A 59 8.55 -4.07 -1.86
N ALA A 60 7.34 -3.68 -1.43
CA ALA A 60 6.88 -2.30 -1.55
C ALA A 60 7.74 -1.33 -0.75
N ASN A 61 8.17 -1.72 0.47
CA ASN A 61 9.08 -0.92 1.28
C ASN A 61 10.45 -0.76 0.60
N MET A 62 11.03 -1.83 0.04
CA MET A 62 12.27 -1.73 -0.72
C MET A 62 12.14 -0.77 -1.91
N ALA A 63 11.01 -0.81 -2.61
CA ALA A 63 10.74 0.09 -3.72
C ALA A 63 10.58 1.55 -3.26
N LEU A 64 9.98 1.77 -2.08
CA LEU A 64 9.84 3.10 -1.48
C LEU A 64 11.21 3.67 -1.05
N GLU A 65 12.05 2.85 -0.43
CA GLU A 65 13.39 3.21 0.03
C GLU A 65 14.39 3.48 -1.10
N ALA A 66 14.04 3.13 -2.34
CA ALA A 66 14.82 3.55 -3.50
C ALA A 66 14.81 5.10 -3.69
N ASN A 67 13.83 5.79 -3.11
CA ASN A 67 13.82 7.23 -2.99
C ASN A 67 14.55 7.64 -1.69
N PRO A 68 15.66 8.43 -1.75
CA PRO A 68 16.44 8.83 -0.58
C PRO A 68 15.69 9.66 0.47
N GLU A 69 14.50 10.14 0.16
CA GLU A 69 13.64 10.87 1.11
C GLU A 69 13.04 9.95 2.19
N TYR A 70 12.99 8.63 1.91
CA TYR A 70 12.46 7.65 2.85
C TYR A 70 13.61 6.93 3.57
N PRO A 71 13.67 7.03 4.91
CA PRO A 71 14.68 6.33 5.69
C PRO A 71 14.45 4.82 5.64
N HIS A 72 15.51 4.05 5.85
CA HIS A 72 15.41 2.61 5.97
C HIS A 72 14.59 2.21 7.21
N VAL A 73 13.54 1.39 6.99
CA VAL A 73 12.69 0.81 8.03
C VAL A 73 12.59 -0.69 7.79
N PRO A 74 13.16 -1.54 8.65
CA PRO A 74 13.05 -2.97 8.47
C PRO A 74 11.58 -3.41 8.57
N MET A 75 11.12 -4.21 7.61
CA MET A 75 9.76 -4.74 7.62
C MET A 75 9.64 -5.94 8.56
N PRO A 76 8.44 -6.21 9.11
CA PRO A 76 8.22 -7.35 9.98
C PRO A 76 8.22 -8.65 9.18
N GLU A 77 8.84 -9.70 9.73
CA GLU A 77 8.87 -11.02 9.11
C GLU A 77 7.50 -11.72 9.16
N ASP A 78 6.70 -11.41 10.19
CA ASP A 78 5.37 -11.99 10.38
C ASP A 78 4.37 -11.01 11.01
N MET A 79 3.12 -11.47 11.15
CA MET A 79 2.04 -10.67 11.71
C MET A 79 2.23 -10.38 13.22
N LEU A 80 2.90 -11.24 13.97
CA LEU A 80 3.16 -10.98 15.40
C LEU A 80 4.13 -9.82 15.56
N GLU A 81 5.19 -9.81 14.76
CA GLU A 81 6.14 -8.70 14.76
C GLU A 81 5.47 -7.41 14.27
N LEU A 82 4.61 -7.48 13.23
CA LEU A 82 3.84 -6.33 12.78
C LEU A 82 3.01 -5.74 13.92
N ILE A 83 2.22 -6.58 14.61
CA ILE A 83 1.37 -6.16 15.72
C ILE A 83 2.22 -5.51 16.83
N GLY A 84 3.35 -6.15 17.19
CA GLY A 84 4.23 -5.66 18.23
C GLY A 84 4.87 -4.30 17.91
N ARG A 85 5.10 -3.99 16.63
CA ARG A 85 5.77 -2.75 16.18
C ARG A 85 4.80 -1.69 15.66
N TYR A 86 3.53 -2.02 15.49
CA TYR A 86 2.55 -1.15 14.83
C TYR A 86 2.48 0.24 15.48
N GLU A 87 2.28 0.32 16.80
CA GLU A 87 2.21 1.58 17.52
C GLU A 87 3.58 2.26 17.72
N TYR A 88 4.66 1.53 17.50
CA TYR A 88 6.03 2.05 17.61
C TYR A 88 6.59 2.60 16.29
N GLY A 89 5.71 3.06 15.41
CA GLY A 89 6.05 3.76 14.19
C GLY A 89 5.84 2.98 12.90
N LEU A 90 5.73 1.65 12.93
CA LEU A 90 5.52 0.83 11.72
C LEU A 90 4.24 1.22 10.97
N ARG A 91 3.18 1.62 11.67
CA ARG A 91 1.93 2.09 11.03
C ARG A 91 2.15 3.22 10.05
N TYR A 92 3.04 4.16 10.37
CA TYR A 92 3.32 5.30 9.48
C TYR A 92 4.01 4.85 8.19
N ARG A 93 4.89 3.86 8.28
CA ARG A 93 5.50 3.26 7.09
C ARG A 93 4.46 2.53 6.23
N LEU A 94 3.50 1.83 6.81
CA LEU A 94 2.40 1.23 6.05
C LEU A 94 1.55 2.29 5.35
N TYR A 95 1.30 3.44 6.00
CA TYR A 95 0.61 4.57 5.39
C TYR A 95 1.39 5.14 4.20
N GLU A 96 2.70 5.30 4.34
CA GLU A 96 3.58 5.76 3.26
C GLU A 96 3.55 4.80 2.07
N ILE A 97 3.64 3.49 2.31
CA ILE A 97 3.54 2.45 1.26
C ILE A 97 2.20 2.55 0.52
N VAL A 98 1.10 2.64 1.25
CA VAL A 98 -0.25 2.76 0.65
C VAL A 98 -0.36 4.03 -0.18
N ASN A 99 0.05 5.16 0.39
CA ASN A 99 -0.04 6.46 -0.26
C ASN A 99 0.84 6.55 -1.50
N ASP A 100 2.07 6.03 -1.46
CA ASP A 100 2.98 5.98 -2.61
C ASP A 100 2.42 5.08 -3.73
N THR A 101 1.93 3.88 -3.37
CA THR A 101 1.40 2.93 -4.34
C THR A 101 0.18 3.49 -5.06
N ILE A 102 -0.73 4.14 -4.34
CA ILE A 102 -1.93 4.78 -4.91
C ILE A 102 -1.56 6.04 -5.69
N GLY A 103 -0.76 6.93 -5.09
CA GLY A 103 -0.37 8.21 -5.68
C GLY A 103 0.39 8.07 -7.01
N ASN A 104 1.18 7.02 -7.16
CA ASN A 104 1.92 6.71 -8.38
C ASN A 104 1.17 5.77 -9.34
N ASN A 105 -0.13 5.52 -9.13
CA ASN A 105 -0.98 4.66 -9.97
C ASN A 105 -0.42 3.24 -10.15
N ARG A 106 0.20 2.66 -9.11
CA ARG A 106 0.86 1.35 -9.18
C ARG A 106 -0.07 0.17 -8.91
N LEU A 107 -1.39 0.40 -8.79
CA LEU A 107 -2.36 -0.66 -8.47
C LEU A 107 -2.83 -1.46 -9.69
N ALA A 108 -2.85 -0.88 -10.89
CA ALA A 108 -3.45 -1.51 -12.06
C ALA A 108 -2.82 -1.04 -13.39
N GLY A 109 -3.17 -1.75 -14.47
CA GLY A 109 -2.75 -1.41 -15.84
C GLY A 109 -1.26 -1.66 -16.08
N SER A 110 -0.68 -0.93 -17.05
CA SER A 110 0.74 -1.05 -17.40
C SER A 110 1.70 -0.51 -16.34
N SER A 111 1.18 0.21 -15.36
CA SER A 111 1.95 0.80 -14.25
C SER A 111 1.86 -0.04 -12.97
N ARG A 112 1.12 -1.18 -13.00
CA ARG A 112 0.99 -2.05 -11.85
C ARG A 112 2.38 -2.53 -11.39
N ALA A 113 2.65 -2.37 -10.10
CA ALA A 113 3.91 -2.80 -9.53
C ALA A 113 3.95 -4.32 -9.33
N ASP A 114 5.15 -4.92 -9.40
CA ASP A 114 5.37 -6.36 -9.26
C ASP A 114 5.02 -6.89 -7.85
N TYR A 115 4.93 -6.01 -6.86
CA TYR A 115 4.54 -6.31 -5.49
C TYR A 115 3.04 -6.16 -5.22
N VAL A 116 2.23 -5.92 -6.26
CA VAL A 116 0.77 -5.82 -6.16
C VAL A 116 0.14 -7.04 -6.81
N TYR A 117 -0.65 -7.79 -6.06
CA TYR A 117 -1.32 -9.03 -6.46
C TYR A 117 -2.83 -8.90 -6.35
N ASP A 118 -3.57 -9.71 -7.10
CA ASP A 118 -5.00 -9.91 -6.83
C ASP A 118 -5.16 -10.91 -5.68
N VAL A 119 -6.08 -10.65 -4.75
CA VAL A 119 -6.37 -11.58 -3.63
C VAL A 119 -6.69 -12.98 -4.13
N SER A 120 -7.39 -13.08 -5.29
CA SER A 120 -7.78 -14.34 -5.92
C SER A 120 -6.60 -15.19 -6.41
N GLU A 121 -5.44 -14.59 -6.62
CA GLU A 121 -4.22 -15.27 -7.08
C GLU A 121 -3.40 -15.83 -5.91
N LEU A 122 -3.70 -15.40 -4.69
CA LEU A 122 -2.92 -15.72 -3.51
C LEU A 122 -3.68 -16.69 -2.58
N ARG A 123 -2.92 -17.56 -1.91
CA ARG A 123 -3.45 -18.34 -0.81
C ARG A 123 -3.40 -17.53 0.47
N ILE A 124 -4.57 -17.29 1.07
CA ILE A 124 -4.69 -16.64 2.38
C ILE A 124 -4.24 -17.64 3.47
N ARG A 125 -3.43 -17.18 4.39
CA ARG A 125 -2.97 -17.92 5.56
C ARG A 125 -3.63 -17.41 6.83
N PRO A 126 -3.61 -18.19 7.93
CA PRO A 126 -3.95 -17.65 9.24
C PRO A 126 -3.08 -16.41 9.52
N PRO A 127 -3.67 -15.33 10.07
CA PRO A 127 -2.90 -14.10 10.31
C PRO A 127 -1.69 -14.35 11.20
N ILE A 128 -1.84 -15.19 12.22
CA ILE A 128 -0.74 -15.64 13.09
C ILE A 128 -0.51 -17.12 12.81
N MET A 129 0.60 -17.42 12.14
CA MET A 129 0.94 -18.78 11.72
C MET A 129 1.32 -19.69 12.89
N TYR A 130 2.04 -19.15 13.89
CA TYR A 130 2.57 -19.90 15.01
C TYR A 130 2.26 -19.21 16.34
N PRO A 131 0.98 -19.25 16.80
CA PRO A 131 0.61 -18.62 18.06
C PRO A 131 1.26 -19.34 19.24
N GLY A 132 1.85 -18.59 20.17
CA GLY A 132 2.46 -19.14 21.38
C GLY A 132 1.43 -19.78 22.34
N LYS A 133 0.17 -19.36 22.27
CA LYS A 133 -0.96 -19.93 23.00
C LYS A 133 -2.22 -19.92 22.16
N MET A 134 -2.97 -21.03 22.17
CA MET A 134 -4.33 -21.11 21.68
C MET A 134 -5.27 -21.40 22.84
N MET A 135 -6.26 -20.55 23.07
CA MET A 135 -7.28 -20.73 24.08
C MET A 135 -8.63 -20.92 23.42
N ASN A 136 -9.28 -22.05 23.69
CA ASN A 136 -10.65 -22.32 23.26
C ASN A 136 -11.56 -22.21 24.46
N ALA A 137 -12.63 -21.42 24.35
CA ALA A 137 -13.72 -21.43 25.31
C ALA A 137 -14.68 -22.55 24.94
N ALA A 138 -14.88 -23.50 25.86
CA ALA A 138 -15.94 -24.51 25.72
C ALA A 138 -17.31 -23.84 25.97
N VAL A 139 -18.29 -24.14 25.12
CA VAL A 139 -19.68 -23.67 25.30
C VAL A 139 -19.80 -22.14 25.30
N ASN A 140 -19.34 -21.49 24.27
CA ASN A 140 -19.43 -20.02 24.14
C ASN A 140 -20.67 -19.54 23.36
N PHE A 141 -21.53 -20.44 22.86
CA PHE A 141 -22.72 -20.13 22.06
C PHE A 141 -23.92 -20.85 22.62
N TYR A 142 -24.99 -20.11 22.94
CA TYR A 142 -26.31 -20.57 23.22
C TYR A 142 -27.27 -20.12 22.11
#